data_90836729e3aa4fa5c58ef309d0a2f6b6
#
_entry.id   90836729e3aa4fa5c58ef309d0a2f6b6
#
_cell.length_a   1.000
_cell.length_b   1.000
_cell.length_c   1.000
_cell.angle_alpha   90.00
_cell.angle_beta   90.00
_cell.angle_gamma   90.00
#
_symmetry.space_group_name_H-M   'P 1'
#
loop_
_entity.id
_entity.type
_entity.pdbx_description
1 polymer ?
#
loop_
_entity_poly.entity_id
_entity_poly.type
_entity_poly.pdbx_seq_one_letter_code
_entity_poly.pdbx_strand_id
1 'polypeptide(L)'
;MNDKKVIWITGASSGIGKALSIKFAQEGWIVAASARREGLLQELTKIDQNIHSFPLDVTNPEQCKKIFEDIKNKFNNIEISI
;
A
#
# COMPACT_ATOMS: atom_id res chain seq x y z
N MET A 1 11.06 -6.23 -18.66
CA MET A 1 10.15 -7.00 -17.86
C MET A 1 10.18 -6.55 -16.41
N ASN A 2 9.05 -6.37 -15.82
CA ASN A 2 8.98 -5.81 -14.48
C ASN A 2 8.51 -6.87 -13.48
N ASP A 3 9.45 -7.41 -12.72
CA ASP A 3 9.18 -8.44 -11.74
C ASP A 3 9.15 -7.90 -10.33
N LYS A 4 8.71 -6.65 -10.18
CA LYS A 4 8.64 -6.05 -8.86
C LYS A 4 7.62 -6.78 -7.98
N LYS A 5 8.04 -7.04 -6.77
CA LYS A 5 7.15 -7.65 -5.77
C LYS A 5 6.23 -6.58 -5.19
N VAL A 6 5.05 -6.98 -4.80
CA VAL A 6 4.03 -6.08 -4.28
C VAL A 6 3.74 -6.42 -2.83
N ILE A 7 3.74 -5.41 -1.98
CA ILE A 7 3.35 -5.55 -0.58
C ILE A 7 2.18 -4.59 -0.29
N TRP A 8 1.17 -5.11 0.41
CA TRP A 8 0.03 -4.32 0.84
C TRP A 8 0.14 -4.06 2.33
N ILE A 9 0.27 -2.79 2.71
CA ILE A 9 0.45 -2.41 4.10
C ILE A 9 -0.75 -1.59 4.56
N THR A 10 -1.48 -2.10 5.56
CA THR A 10 -2.55 -1.34 6.20
C THR A 10 -1.97 -0.56 7.38
N GLY A 11 -2.65 0.51 7.79
CA GLY A 11 -2.12 1.39 8.82
C GLY A 11 -0.86 2.11 8.39
N ALA A 12 -0.74 2.39 7.09
CA ALA A 12 0.51 2.90 6.52
C ALA A 12 0.77 4.38 6.80
N SER A 13 -0.22 5.09 7.35
CA SER A 13 -0.10 6.54 7.51
C SER A 13 0.73 6.95 8.73
N SER A 14 1.06 6.03 9.62
CA SER A 14 1.79 6.39 10.83
C SER A 14 2.55 5.19 11.40
N GLY A 15 3.50 5.48 12.29
CA GLY A 15 4.19 4.47 13.06
C GLY A 15 4.92 3.43 12.23
N ILE A 16 4.76 2.17 12.63
CA ILE A 16 5.44 1.06 12.00
C ILE A 16 5.03 0.89 10.54
N GLY A 17 3.74 1.08 10.25
CA GLY A 17 3.24 0.95 8.87
C GLY A 17 3.89 1.94 7.93
N LYS A 18 4.06 3.18 8.37
CA LYS A 18 4.73 4.19 7.55
C LYS A 18 6.20 3.83 7.33
N ALA A 19 6.88 3.43 8.41
CA ALA A 19 8.29 3.07 8.31
C ALA A 19 8.51 1.89 7.37
N LEU A 20 7.64 0.87 7.46
CA LEU A 20 7.72 -0.29 6.57
C LEU A 20 7.46 0.10 5.13
N SER A 21 6.48 0.98 4.90
CA SER A 21 6.17 1.41 3.54
C SER A 21 7.39 2.05 2.88
N ILE A 22 8.06 2.93 3.60
CA ILE A 22 9.24 3.60 3.07
C ILE A 22 10.37 2.59 2.84
N LYS A 23 10.58 1.69 3.79
CA LYS A 23 11.66 0.71 3.69
C LYS A 23 11.49 -0.20 2.49
N PHE A 24 10.29 -0.77 2.32
CA PHE A 24 10.03 -1.67 1.20
C PHE A 24 10.12 -0.93 -0.14
N ALA A 25 9.63 0.31 -0.18
CA ALA A 25 9.72 1.10 -1.40
C ALA A 25 11.16 1.36 -1.78
N GLN A 26 12.00 1.66 -0.81
CA GLN A 26 13.42 1.90 -1.05
C GLN A 26 14.14 0.65 -1.54
N GLU A 27 13.62 -0.52 -1.20
CA GLU A 27 14.20 -1.79 -1.65
C GLU A 27 13.63 -2.25 -2.99
N GLY A 28 12.83 -1.42 -3.63
CA GLY A 28 12.32 -1.70 -4.97
C GLY A 28 10.98 -2.40 -5.03
N TRP A 29 10.32 -2.59 -3.88
CA TRP A 29 8.98 -3.16 -3.87
C TRP A 29 7.95 -2.12 -4.30
N ILE A 30 6.86 -2.61 -4.92
CA ILE A 30 5.67 -1.79 -5.09
C ILE A 30 4.91 -1.86 -3.77
N VAL A 31 4.63 -0.71 -3.18
CA VAL A 31 3.93 -0.63 -1.90
C VAL A 31 2.53 -0.10 -2.12
N ALA A 32 1.53 -0.94 -1.82
CA ALA A 32 0.14 -0.49 -1.77
C ALA A 32 -0.13 -0.08 -0.33
N ALA A 33 -0.24 1.22 -0.11
CA ALA A 33 -0.34 1.78 1.24
C ALA A 33 -1.79 2.15 1.53
N SER A 34 -2.35 1.56 2.59
CA SER A 34 -3.74 1.78 2.98
C SER A 34 -3.84 2.35 4.38
N ALA A 35 -4.73 3.31 4.54
CA ALA A 35 -5.08 3.91 5.82
C ALA A 35 -6.37 4.70 5.60
N ARG A 36 -7.01 5.10 6.70
CA ARG A 36 -8.25 5.88 6.59
C ARG A 36 -8.00 7.32 6.15
N ARG A 37 -6.86 7.89 6.52
CA ARG A 37 -6.59 9.30 6.26
C ARG A 37 -5.88 9.46 4.93
N GLU A 38 -6.65 9.81 3.92
CA GLU A 38 -6.12 9.92 2.56
C GLU A 38 -5.03 10.98 2.45
N GLY A 39 -5.16 12.10 3.17
CA GLY A 39 -4.15 13.15 3.12
C GLY A 39 -2.77 12.68 3.54
N LEU A 40 -2.71 11.84 4.59
CA LEU A 40 -1.44 11.29 5.04
C LEU A 40 -0.85 10.31 4.03
N LEU A 41 -1.73 9.55 3.37
CA LEU A 41 -1.28 8.64 2.31
C LEU A 41 -0.69 9.42 1.13
N GLN A 42 -1.31 10.54 0.77
CA GLN A 42 -0.79 11.37 -0.31
C GLN A 42 0.60 11.91 0.01
N GLU A 43 0.82 12.31 1.26
CA GLU A 43 2.16 12.72 1.70
C GLU A 43 3.16 11.59 1.55
N LEU A 44 2.74 10.38 1.90
CA LEU A 44 3.61 9.20 1.81
C LEU A 44 3.99 8.89 0.36
N THR A 45 3.06 9.05 -0.57
CA THR A 45 3.35 8.79 -1.98
C THR A 45 4.39 9.73 -2.55
N LYS A 46 4.57 10.89 -1.94
CA LYS A 46 5.58 11.84 -2.39
C LYS A 46 7.00 11.45 -1.96
N ILE A 47 7.12 10.56 -0.99
CA ILE A 47 8.43 10.14 -0.48
C ILE A 47 9.11 9.19 -1.47
N ASP A 48 8.33 8.32 -2.11
CA ASP A 48 8.89 7.35 -3.05
C ASP A 48 7.86 7.00 -4.11
N GLN A 49 8.28 6.96 -5.37
CA GLN A 49 7.37 6.69 -6.49
C GLN A 49 6.80 5.26 -6.46
N ASN A 50 7.41 4.37 -5.69
CA ASN A 50 6.91 3.00 -5.55
C ASN A 50 5.75 2.88 -4.57
N ILE A 51 5.39 3.96 -3.87
CA ILE A 51 4.29 3.93 -2.91
C ILE A 51 3.02 4.43 -3.59
N HIS A 52 1.98 3.60 -3.57
CA HIS A 52 0.68 3.91 -4.16
C HIS A 52 -0.38 3.95 -3.08
N SER A 53 -1.26 4.95 -3.15
CA SER A 53 -2.27 5.21 -2.14
C SER A 53 -3.55 4.43 -2.44
N PHE A 54 -4.02 3.67 -1.44
CA PHE A 54 -5.29 2.95 -1.50
C PHE A 54 -6.04 3.20 -0.20
N PRO A 55 -6.75 4.33 -0.09
CA PRO A 55 -7.48 4.66 1.13
C PRO A 55 -8.47 3.57 1.49
N LEU A 56 -8.54 3.22 2.78
CA LEU A 56 -9.30 2.06 3.21
C LEU A 56 -9.63 2.16 4.70
N ASP A 57 -10.88 1.85 5.03
CA ASP A 57 -11.30 1.62 6.40
C ASP A 57 -11.27 0.10 6.65
N VAL A 58 -10.28 -0.36 7.42
CA VAL A 58 -10.09 -1.79 7.65
C VAL A 58 -11.24 -2.43 8.44
N THR A 59 -12.11 -1.62 9.06
CA THR A 59 -13.28 -2.16 9.75
C THR A 59 -14.43 -2.46 8.79
N ASN A 60 -14.28 -2.15 7.51
CA ASN A 60 -15.30 -2.40 6.49
C ASN A 60 -14.86 -3.56 5.62
N PRO A 61 -15.43 -4.78 5.80
CA PRO A 61 -14.99 -5.96 5.05
C PRO A 61 -15.17 -5.83 3.54
N GLU A 62 -16.24 -5.18 3.10
CA GLU A 62 -16.48 -5.01 1.68
C GLU A 62 -15.44 -4.11 1.03
N GLN A 63 -15.03 -3.05 1.73
CA GLN A 63 -13.96 -2.20 1.26
C GLN A 63 -12.65 -2.96 1.16
N CYS A 64 -12.35 -3.77 2.18
CA CYS A 64 -11.11 -4.55 2.18
C CYS A 64 -11.06 -5.46 0.97
N LYS A 65 -12.17 -6.14 0.66
CA LYS A 65 -12.23 -7.03 -0.49
C LYS A 65 -12.05 -6.27 -1.80
N LYS A 66 -12.72 -5.13 -1.93
CA LYS A 66 -12.62 -4.33 -3.14
C LYS A 66 -11.20 -3.81 -3.36
N ILE A 67 -10.57 -3.31 -2.31
CA ILE A 67 -9.21 -2.79 -2.41
C ILE A 67 -8.22 -3.91 -2.74
N PHE A 68 -8.39 -5.07 -2.11
CA PHE A 68 -7.56 -6.23 -2.42
C PHE A 68 -7.61 -6.56 -3.92
N GLU A 69 -8.82 -6.58 -4.49
CA GLU A 69 -8.98 -6.88 -5.90
C GLU A 69 -8.43 -5.77 -6.79
N ASP A 70 -8.60 -4.51 -6.37
CA ASP A 70 -8.05 -3.38 -7.11
C ASP A 70 -6.53 -3.48 -7.20
N ILE A 71 -5.88 -3.84 -6.09
CA ILE A 71 -4.43 -3.98 -6.05
C ILE A 71 -3.99 -5.14 -6.94
N LYS A 72 -4.67 -6.28 -6.84
CA LYS A 72 -4.33 -7.43 -7.67
C LYS A 72 -4.51 -7.12 -9.15
N ASN A 73 -5.57 -6.42 -9.50
CA ASN A 73 -5.82 -6.08 -10.90
C ASN A 73 -4.78 -5.10 -11.44
N LYS A 74 -4.33 -4.18 -10.59
CA LYS A 74 -3.36 -3.17 -11.03
C LYS A 74 -1.96 -3.73 -11.14
N PHE A 75 -1.55 -4.57 -10.19
CA PHE A 75 -0.16 -5.04 -10.10
C PHE A 75 0.00 -6.53 -10.35
N ASN A 76 -1.08 -7.24 -10.63
CA ASN A 76 -1.14 -8.68 -10.93
C ASN A 76 -0.96 -9.59 -9.74
N ASN A 77 -0.35 -9.15 -8.65
CA ASN A 77 -0.10 -10.02 -7.52
C ASN A 77 0.10 -9.23 -6.23
N ILE A 78 -0.04 -9.91 -5.10
CA ILE A 78 0.32 -9.38 -3.80
C ILE A 78 1.17 -10.44 -3.11
N GLU A 79 2.46 -10.13 -2.88
CA GLU A 79 3.37 -11.08 -2.27
C GLU A 79 3.18 -11.17 -0.76
N ILE A 80 2.98 -10.01 -0.10
CA ILE A 80 2.85 -9.91 1.33
C ILE A 80 1.72 -8.93 1.66
N SER A 81 0.94 -9.27 2.68
CA SER A 81 -0.12 -8.39 3.19
C SER A 81 0.06 -8.23 4.69
N ILE A 82 0.14 -6.99 5.14
CA ILE A 82 0.35 -6.69 6.56
C ILE A 82 -0.78 -5.84 7.11
#